data_c9bcd8e000dc71ee39afa46193f646a9
#
_entry.id   c9bcd8e000dc71ee39afa46193f646a9
#
_cell.length_a   1.000
_cell.length_b   1.000
_cell.length_c   1.000
_cell.angle_alpha   90.00
_cell.angle_beta   90.00
_cell.angle_gamma   90.00
#
_symmetry.space_group_name_H-M   'P 1'
#
loop_
_entity.id
_entity.type
_entity.pdbx_description
1 polymer ?
#
loop_
_entity_poly.entity_id
_entity_poly.type
_entity_poly.pdbx_seq_one_letter_code
_entity_poly.pdbx_strand_id
1 'polypeptide(L)'
;MTAFAAAVGALFADLNMSVDIWHRDGEGRFTRARGILRRPDEITEFGSARLWSETTRIDLRVADIPAPRPQEQILIGDETFLIQGEPRRDREKLIWTLELSPA
;
A
#
# COMPACT_ATOMS: atom_id res chain seq x y z
N MET A 1 21.73 9.46 4.58
CA MET A 1 20.82 8.58 3.85
C MET A 1 21.55 7.32 3.44
N THR A 2 20.95 6.19 3.60
CA THR A 2 21.55 4.93 3.26
C THR A 2 21.32 4.59 1.80
N ALA A 3 22.10 3.68 1.26
CA ALA A 3 21.88 3.21 -0.10
C ALA A 3 20.51 2.56 -0.22
N PHE A 4 20.05 1.89 0.83
CA PHE A 4 18.73 1.26 0.79
C PHE A 4 17.64 2.32 0.69
N ALA A 5 17.76 3.40 1.44
CA ALA A 5 16.76 4.45 1.39
C ALA A 5 16.73 5.11 0.00
N ALA A 6 17.89 5.27 -0.63
CA ALA A 6 17.95 5.83 -1.97
C ALA A 6 17.29 4.89 -2.97
N ALA A 7 17.52 3.58 -2.82
CA ALA A 7 16.92 2.61 -3.73
C ALA A 7 15.40 2.57 -3.56
N VAL A 8 14.92 2.67 -2.32
CA VAL A 8 13.50 2.71 -2.07
C VAL A 8 12.89 3.94 -2.72
N GLY A 9 13.55 5.11 -2.57
CA GLY A 9 13.04 6.32 -3.18
C GLY A 9 12.95 6.21 -4.69
N ALA A 10 13.98 5.62 -5.31
CA ALA A 10 13.99 5.46 -6.76
C ALA A 10 12.87 4.54 -7.22
N LEU A 11 12.61 3.47 -6.48
CA LEU A 11 11.57 2.53 -6.85
C LEU A 11 10.19 3.19 -6.79
N PHE A 12 9.94 3.96 -5.76
CA PHE A 12 8.64 4.61 -5.63
C PHE A 12 8.48 5.76 -6.63
N ALA A 13 9.56 6.32 -7.12
CA ALA A 13 9.48 7.36 -8.11
C ALA A 13 9.28 6.82 -9.52
N ASP A 14 9.46 5.50 -9.72
CA ASP A 14 9.34 4.90 -11.03
C ASP A 14 7.85 4.81 -11.39
N LEU A 15 7.43 5.51 -12.41
CA LEU A 15 6.03 5.55 -12.79
C LEU A 15 5.49 4.23 -13.31
N ASN A 16 6.38 3.31 -13.67
CA ASN A 16 5.94 1.99 -14.10
C ASN A 16 5.73 1.05 -12.93
N MET A 17 6.32 1.36 -11.78
CA MET A 17 6.23 0.50 -10.62
C MET A 17 5.27 1.01 -9.58
N SER A 18 4.94 2.28 -9.60
CA SER A 18 4.14 2.86 -8.55
C SER A 18 2.92 3.58 -9.12
N VAL A 19 1.95 3.81 -8.26
CA VAL A 19 0.72 4.52 -8.64
C VAL A 19 0.50 5.67 -7.66
N ASP A 20 -0.25 6.67 -8.10
CA ASP A 20 -0.64 7.75 -7.21
C ASP A 20 -1.77 7.29 -6.34
N ILE A 21 -1.71 7.63 -5.06
CA ILE A 21 -2.77 7.32 -4.14
C ILE A 21 -3.06 8.53 -3.26
N TRP A 22 -4.22 8.53 -2.66
CA TRP A 22 -4.56 9.47 -1.63
C TRP A 22 -4.86 8.67 -0.37
N HIS A 23 -4.30 9.11 0.75
CA HIS A 23 -4.59 8.54 2.06
C HIS A 23 -5.51 9.50 2.77
N ARG A 24 -6.67 9.03 3.20
CA ARG A 24 -7.58 9.83 4.00
C ARG A 24 -7.52 9.34 5.42
N ASP A 25 -7.09 10.19 6.32
CA ASP A 25 -6.92 9.77 7.72
C ASP A 25 -8.24 9.85 8.48
N GLY A 26 -8.21 9.51 9.74
CA GLY A 26 -9.41 9.46 10.56
C GLY A 26 -10.06 10.82 10.77
N GLU A 27 -9.36 11.89 10.47
CA GLU A 27 -9.90 13.24 10.59
C GLU A 27 -10.33 13.79 9.27
N GLY A 28 -10.26 13.02 8.22
CA GLY A 28 -10.70 13.45 6.92
C GLY A 28 -9.67 14.18 6.10
N ARG A 29 -8.42 14.20 6.54
CA ARG A 29 -7.39 14.86 5.76
C ARG A 29 -6.85 13.93 4.71
N PHE A 30 -6.56 14.49 3.55
CA PHE A 30 -6.01 13.72 2.45
C PHE A 30 -4.54 14.01 2.29
N THR A 31 -3.75 12.99 2.10
CA THR A 31 -2.33 13.11 1.81
C THR A 31 -2.04 12.32 0.54
N ARG A 32 -1.38 12.94 -0.40
CA ARG A 32 -1.05 12.28 -1.65
C ARG A 32 0.28 11.57 -1.51
N ALA A 33 0.40 10.41 -2.11
CA ALA A 33 1.64 9.64 -2.08
C ALA A 33 1.72 8.75 -3.29
N ARG A 34 2.86 8.12 -3.49
CA ARG A 34 3.03 7.08 -4.49
C ARG A 34 3.11 5.76 -3.75
N GLY A 35 2.45 4.75 -4.26
CA GLY A 35 2.47 3.44 -3.65
C GLY A 35 2.74 2.35 -4.67
N ILE A 36 3.19 1.22 -4.21
CA ILE A 36 3.38 0.06 -5.07
C ILE A 36 2.27 -0.91 -4.74
N LEU A 37 1.33 -1.03 -5.67
CA LEU A 37 0.12 -1.81 -5.48
C LEU A 37 0.35 -3.25 -5.92
N ARG A 38 -0.05 -4.20 -5.08
CA ARG A 38 0.04 -5.60 -5.41
C ARG A 38 -1.33 -6.22 -5.28
N ARG A 39 -1.94 -6.49 -6.39
CA ARG A 39 -3.19 -7.18 -6.42
C ARG A 39 -2.91 -8.62 -6.62
N PRO A 40 -3.71 -9.41 -6.05
CA PRO A 40 -3.51 -10.79 -6.21
C PRO A 40 -3.96 -11.13 -7.54
N ASP A 41 -3.41 -11.50 -8.40
CA ASP A 41 -3.77 -11.68 -9.57
C ASP A 41 -4.33 -12.73 -9.86
N GLU A 42 -4.63 -13.09 -10.07
CA GLU A 42 -5.16 -13.97 -10.45
C GLU A 42 -4.85 -15.07 -10.23
N ILE A 43 -4.87 -15.72 -9.87
CA ILE A 43 -4.63 -16.74 -9.65
C ILE A 43 -4.56 -17.71 -9.85
N THR A 44 -4.30 -18.22 -9.75
CA THR A 44 -3.86 -19.07 -9.81
C THR A 44 -4.49 -20.04 -9.23
N GLU A 45 -4.96 -20.67 -9.38
CA GLU A 45 -5.56 -21.51 -8.89
C GLU A 45 -5.02 -22.65 -8.79
N PHE A 46 -4.78 -23.22 -8.03
CA PHE A 46 -4.36 -24.27 -7.78
C PHE A 46 -5.33 -25.07 -7.36
N GLY A 47 -5.88 -25.64 -8.01
CA GLY A 47 -6.76 -26.48 -7.58
C GLY A 47 -7.73 -25.88 -6.81
N SER A 48 -8.16 -26.29 -5.91
CA SER A 48 -9.20 -25.71 -5.34
C SER A 48 -8.91 -24.78 -4.41
N ALA A 49 -7.92 -24.70 -4.10
CA ALA A 49 -7.71 -23.88 -3.08
C ALA A 49 -7.79 -22.55 -3.40
N ARG A 50 -8.35 -22.04 -3.64
CA ARG A 50 -8.43 -20.93 -3.94
C ARG A 50 -8.27 -20.08 -3.13
N LEU A 51 -7.80 -19.67 -2.68
CA LEU A 51 -7.56 -18.99 -1.99
C LEU A 51 -7.82 -17.89 -1.81
N TRP A 52 -8.00 -17.41 -1.67
CA TRP A 52 -8.42 -16.37 -1.48
C TRP A 52 -7.84 -15.54 -0.87
N SER A 53 -7.26 -15.59 -0.66
CA SER A 53 -6.63 -14.79 0.00
C SER A 53 -6.16 -13.85 -0.72
N GLU A 54 -6.59 -13.52 -1.57
CA GLU A 54 -6.24 -12.64 -2.25
C GLU A 54 -6.33 -11.38 -1.65
N THR A 55 -5.62 -10.85 -0.84
CA THR A 55 -5.62 -9.57 -0.24
C THR A 55 -4.86 -8.61 -1.12
N THR A 56 -5.47 -7.54 -1.47
CA THR A 56 -4.76 -6.47 -2.15
C THR A 56 -3.86 -5.80 -1.14
N ARG A 57 -2.64 -5.51 -1.52
CA ARG A 57 -1.68 -4.87 -0.62
C ARG A 57 -1.06 -3.68 -1.31
N ILE A 58 -0.64 -2.70 -0.51
CA ILE A 58 0.07 -1.58 -1.05
C ILE A 58 1.24 -1.26 -0.16
N ASP A 59 2.38 -0.94 -0.77
CA ASP A 59 3.54 -0.49 -0.04
C ASP A 59 3.63 1.02 -0.19
N LEU A 60 3.81 1.71 0.91
CA LEU A 60 3.92 3.18 0.94
C LEU A 60 5.17 3.55 1.71
N ARG A 61 5.76 4.69 1.37
CA ARG A 61 6.94 5.11 2.13
C ARG A 61 6.50 5.74 3.44
N VAL A 62 7.19 5.40 4.50
CA VAL A 62 6.94 5.97 5.82
C VAL A 62 7.10 7.49 5.77
N ALA A 63 8.02 7.98 4.95
CA ALA A 63 8.24 9.42 4.85
C ALA A 63 7.02 10.15 4.30
N ASP A 64 6.23 9.50 3.46
CA ASP A 64 5.07 10.13 2.85
C ASP A 64 3.83 10.00 3.72
N ILE A 65 3.65 8.85 4.34
CA ILE A 65 2.49 8.58 5.18
C ILE A 65 3.02 8.07 6.52
N PRO A 66 3.25 8.94 7.47
CA PRO A 66 3.93 8.53 8.70
C PRO A 66 3.13 7.62 9.62
N ALA A 67 1.83 7.71 9.59
CA ALA A 67 1.05 6.95 10.55
C ALA A 67 -0.28 6.47 10.01
N PRO A 68 -0.28 5.54 9.07
CA PRO A 68 -1.53 4.97 8.59
C PRO A 68 -2.13 4.09 9.69
N ARG A 69 -3.45 4.06 9.75
CA ARG A 69 -4.15 3.29 10.78
C ARG A 69 -5.23 2.44 10.18
N PRO A 70 -5.64 1.38 10.86
CA PRO A 70 -6.73 0.56 10.36
C PRO A 70 -7.99 1.38 10.15
N GLN A 71 -8.76 1.02 9.16
CA GLN A 71 -10.03 1.63 8.81
C GLN A 71 -9.90 2.98 8.11
N GLU A 72 -8.72 3.50 7.96
CA GLU A 72 -8.53 4.70 7.13
C GLU A 72 -8.61 4.32 5.68
N GLN A 73 -8.77 5.29 4.81
CA GLN A 73 -9.02 5.00 3.41
C GLN A 73 -7.82 5.25 2.52
N ILE A 74 -7.68 4.42 1.51
CA ILE A 74 -6.70 4.62 0.46
C ILE A 74 -7.49 4.71 -0.85
N LEU A 75 -7.31 5.80 -1.57
CA LEU A 75 -8.00 6.00 -2.82
C LEU A 75 -7.02 5.86 -3.96
N ILE A 76 -7.33 5.02 -4.92
CA ILE A 76 -6.48 4.73 -6.05
C ILE A 76 -7.34 4.83 -7.29
N GLY A 77 -7.15 5.88 -8.07
CA GLY A 77 -8.00 6.10 -9.23
C GLY A 77 -9.45 6.23 -8.79
N ASP A 78 -10.31 5.39 -9.32
CA ASP A 78 -11.70 5.41 -8.96
C ASP A 78 -12.02 4.52 -7.82
N GLU A 79 -11.08 3.78 -7.29
CA GLU A 79 -11.35 2.79 -6.26
C GLU A 79 -11.04 3.31 -4.89
N THR A 80 -11.84 2.93 -3.92
CA THR A 80 -11.61 3.29 -2.53
C THR A 80 -11.45 2.01 -1.73
N PHE A 81 -10.41 1.97 -0.92
CA PHE A 81 -10.12 0.82 -0.09
C PHE A 81 -10.04 1.23 1.36
N LEU A 82 -10.26 0.28 2.25
CA LEU A 82 -10.02 0.48 3.67
C LEU A 82 -8.78 -0.27 4.08
N ILE A 83 -8.01 0.32 4.98
CA ILE A 83 -6.82 -0.34 5.53
C ILE A 83 -7.31 -1.41 6.51
N GLN A 84 -6.91 -2.65 6.24
CA GLN A 84 -7.30 -3.78 7.06
C GLN A 84 -6.20 -4.16 8.00
N GLY A 85 -6.52 -4.33 9.27
CA GLY A 85 -5.53 -4.78 10.23
C GLY A 85 -4.45 -3.77 10.48
N GLU A 86 -3.45 -4.18 11.18
CA GLU A 86 -2.38 -3.27 11.55
C GLU A 86 -1.37 -3.11 10.43
N PRO A 87 -1.04 -1.88 10.07
CA PRO A 87 0.03 -1.68 9.10
C PRO A 87 1.34 -2.24 9.61
N ARG A 88 2.14 -2.77 8.71
CA ARG A 88 3.42 -3.32 9.06
C ARG A 88 4.54 -2.51 8.47
N ARG A 89 5.59 -2.29 9.21
CA ARG A 89 6.77 -1.61 8.68
C ARG A 89 7.86 -2.63 8.46
N ASP A 90 8.70 -2.36 7.47
CA ASP A 90 9.83 -3.22 7.22
C ASP A 90 10.88 -3.00 8.32
N ARG A 91 11.93 -3.82 8.28
CA ARG A 91 12.95 -3.77 9.26
C ARG A 91 13.63 -2.43 9.31
N GLU A 92 13.80 -1.77 8.17
CA GLU A 92 14.48 -0.49 8.11
C GLU A 92 13.55 0.67 8.43
N LYS A 93 12.27 0.40 8.60
CA LYS A 93 11.26 1.40 8.93
C LYS A 93 11.12 2.46 7.84
N LEU A 94 11.30 2.05 6.60
CA LEU A 94 11.16 2.94 5.47
C LEU A 94 9.88 2.71 4.68
N ILE A 95 9.28 1.55 4.81
CA ILE A 95 8.13 1.15 4.02
C ILE A 95 7.03 0.60 4.91
N TRP A 96 5.81 1.06 4.66
CA TRP A 96 4.62 0.46 5.24
C TRP A 96 4.07 -0.55 4.24
N THR A 97 3.64 -1.69 4.72
CA THR A 97 2.85 -2.62 3.93
C THR A 97 1.46 -2.65 4.53
N LEU A 98 0.47 -2.29 3.73
CA LEU A 98 -0.91 -2.23 4.17
C LEU A 98 -1.73 -3.26 3.42
N GLU A 99 -2.62 -3.93 4.13
CA GLU A 99 -3.58 -4.80 3.49
C GLU A 99 -4.84 -3.98 3.26
N LEU A 100 -5.45 -4.12 2.12
CA LEU A 100 -6.57 -3.30 1.71
C LEU A 100 -7.78 -4.16 1.40
N SER A 101 -8.95 -3.65 1.75
CA SER A 101 -10.17 -4.28 1.30
C SER A 101 -11.04 -3.23 0.64
N PRO A 102 -11.95 -3.62 -0.26
CA PRO A 102 -12.82 -2.64 -0.90
C PRO A 102 -13.67 -1.94 0.15
N ALA A 103 -13.83 -0.67 -0.02
CA ALA A 103 -14.65 0.11 0.89
C ALA A 103 -16.13 0.00 0.53
#